data_24c1a6a2e75be6acafd612b573b8b70a
#
_entry.id   24c1a6a2e75be6acafd612b573b8b70a
#
_cell.length_a   1.000
_cell.length_b   1.000
_cell.length_c   1.000
_cell.angle_alpha   90.00
_cell.angle_beta   90.00
_cell.angle_gamma   90.00
#
_symmetry.space_group_name_H-M   'P 1'
#
loop_
_entity.id
_entity.type
_entity.pdbx_description
1 polymer ?
#
loop_
_entity_poly.entity_id
_entity_poly.type
_entity_poly.pdbx_seq_one_letter_code
_entity_poly.pdbx_strand_id
1 'polypeptide(L)'
;QHRYVKPGLSILLTDYHRLFCDDTLLPAGRLREPISGKNRAQIVIVTKCPQDIKPIDYNIITKRLNLYPYQQLFFSSFRYGNLQPVFPMMVPDTNTPSANNEIALSSLTNTDILLMTGIASPAPILERLKDCTQQIDLLSFDDHHNFSHRDIQLIKERFHKLKGEHRLIITT
;
A
#
# COMPACT_ATOMS: atom_id res chain seq x y z
N GLN A 1 -2.78 18.35 14.26
CA GLN A 1 -3.16 19.24 13.21
C GLN A 1 -4.41 20.05 13.53
N HIS A 2 -5.46 19.46 14.09
CA HIS A 2 -6.60 20.20 14.62
C HIS A 2 -6.36 20.52 16.10
N ARG A 3 -5.69 21.63 16.39
CA ARG A 3 -5.29 22.02 17.75
C ARG A 3 -6.47 22.28 18.69
N TYR A 4 -7.66 22.47 18.13
CA TYR A 4 -8.91 22.69 18.89
C TYR A 4 -9.58 21.40 19.35
N VAL A 5 -9.17 20.25 18.82
CA VAL A 5 -9.69 18.94 19.21
C VAL A 5 -8.75 18.34 20.25
N LYS A 6 -9.31 17.92 21.39
CA LYS A 6 -8.60 17.12 22.40
C LYS A 6 -8.93 15.65 22.16
N PRO A 7 -8.08 14.89 21.44
CA PRO A 7 -8.32 13.48 21.22
C PRO A 7 -8.14 12.69 22.51
N GLY A 8 -8.94 11.65 22.70
CA GLY A 8 -8.76 10.71 23.83
C GLY A 8 -7.50 9.85 23.65
N LEU A 9 -7.11 9.58 22.38
CA LEU A 9 -5.90 8.85 22.01
C LEU A 9 -5.27 9.51 20.77
N SER A 10 -3.96 9.71 20.81
CA SER A 10 -3.19 10.24 19.69
C SER A 10 -2.21 9.19 19.18
N ILE A 11 -2.30 8.87 17.90
CA ILE A 11 -1.43 7.92 17.20
C ILE A 11 -0.59 8.69 16.19
N LEU A 12 0.74 8.52 16.28
CA LEU A 12 1.69 9.08 15.33
C LEU A 12 2.18 7.98 14.39
N LEU A 13 2.03 8.18 13.09
CA LEU A 13 2.56 7.29 12.06
C LEU A 13 3.88 7.81 11.52
N THR A 14 4.83 6.90 11.29
CA THR A 14 6.08 7.18 10.60
C THR A 14 6.40 6.07 9.61
N ASP A 15 6.97 6.42 8.47
CA ASP A 15 7.36 5.45 7.45
C ASP A 15 8.71 4.81 7.80
N TYR A 16 8.84 3.49 7.65
CA TYR A 16 10.08 2.75 7.89
C TYR A 16 11.26 3.29 7.08
N HIS A 17 11.02 3.62 5.82
CA HIS A 17 12.05 4.15 4.91
C HIS A 17 12.36 5.63 5.15
N ARG A 18 11.53 6.32 5.95
CA ARG A 18 11.68 7.73 6.26
C ARG A 18 11.06 8.06 7.62
N LEU A 19 11.85 7.85 8.66
CA LEU A 19 11.41 8.18 10.01
C LEU A 19 11.25 9.70 10.18
N PHE A 20 10.25 10.10 10.97
CA PHE A 20 10.03 11.54 11.25
C PHE A 20 11.23 12.22 11.91
N CYS A 21 12.06 11.45 12.62
CA CYS A 21 13.27 11.99 13.29
C CYS A 21 14.39 12.32 12.30
N ASP A 22 14.34 11.83 11.06
CA ASP A 22 15.31 12.09 10.00
C ASP A 22 14.85 13.19 9.04
N ASP A 23 13.66 13.72 9.26
CA ASP A 23 13.07 14.74 8.40
C ASP A 23 13.15 16.12 9.05
N THR A 24 13.03 17.15 8.21
CA THR A 24 13.07 18.55 8.63
C THR A 24 11.73 19.24 8.38
N LEU A 25 11.56 20.41 8.96
CA LEU A 25 10.38 21.25 8.75
C LEU A 25 10.28 21.77 7.32
N LEU A 26 9.06 21.96 6.85
CA LEU A 26 8.80 22.71 5.62
C LEU A 26 9.46 24.12 5.70
N PRO A 27 10.01 24.62 4.57
CA PRO A 27 10.06 24.03 3.24
C PRO A 27 11.25 23.07 3.00
N ALA A 28 12.20 22.96 3.93
CA ALA A 28 13.42 22.14 3.77
C ALA A 28 13.15 20.62 3.85
N GLY A 29 12.07 20.20 4.46
CA GLY A 29 11.61 18.81 4.56
C GLY A 29 10.10 18.73 4.42
N ARG A 30 9.50 17.67 5.02
CA ARG A 30 8.05 17.40 4.91
C ARG A 30 7.31 17.55 6.24
N LEU A 31 8.03 17.80 7.33
CA LEU A 31 7.38 17.97 8.62
C LEU A 31 6.60 19.29 8.65
N ARG A 32 5.33 19.20 9.05
CA ARG A 32 4.46 20.37 9.26
C ARG A 32 4.58 20.93 10.67
N GLU A 33 5.17 20.17 11.59
CA GLU A 33 5.39 20.54 12.98
C GLU A 33 6.79 20.06 13.44
N PRO A 34 7.38 20.70 14.46
CA PRO A 34 8.65 20.26 15.03
C PRO A 34 8.56 18.81 15.55
N ILE A 35 9.70 18.11 15.54
CA ILE A 35 9.82 16.73 16.06
C ILE A 35 9.31 16.62 17.51
N SER A 36 9.43 17.67 18.31
CA SER A 36 8.87 17.74 19.66
C SER A 36 7.35 17.52 19.70
N GLY A 37 6.63 17.73 18.59
CA GLY A 37 5.20 17.41 18.47
C GLY A 37 4.86 15.95 18.75
N LYS A 38 5.84 15.04 18.68
CA LYS A 38 5.68 13.62 19.06
C LYS A 38 5.22 13.42 20.50
N ASN A 39 5.51 14.40 21.38
CA ASN A 39 5.12 14.32 22.80
C ASN A 39 3.62 14.17 23.04
N ARG A 40 2.79 14.56 22.07
CA ARG A 40 1.33 14.44 22.18
C ARG A 40 0.80 13.04 21.86
N ALA A 41 1.62 12.20 21.23
CA ALA A 41 1.23 10.86 20.85
C ALA A 41 1.45 9.87 22.00
N GLN A 42 0.46 9.04 22.29
CA GLN A 42 0.57 7.91 23.20
C GLN A 42 1.09 6.67 22.46
N ILE A 43 0.77 6.56 21.18
CA ILE A 43 1.16 5.44 20.33
C ILE A 43 1.96 5.97 19.14
N VAL A 44 3.07 5.30 18.83
CA VAL A 44 3.84 5.53 17.61
C VAL A 44 3.87 4.25 16.80
N ILE A 45 3.53 4.31 15.51
CA ILE A 45 3.54 3.16 14.63
C ILE A 45 4.50 3.42 13.47
N VAL A 46 5.51 2.56 13.36
CA VAL A 46 6.37 2.51 12.18
C VAL A 46 5.66 1.67 11.13
N THR A 47 5.29 2.29 10.03
CA THR A 47 4.52 1.67 8.94
C THR A 47 5.43 1.26 7.79
N LYS A 48 4.91 0.40 6.90
CA LYS A 48 5.60 -0.11 5.70
C LYS A 48 6.90 -0.86 6.02
N CYS A 49 6.96 -1.50 7.17
CA CYS A 49 8.10 -2.35 7.51
C CYS A 49 8.19 -3.55 6.56
N PRO A 50 9.39 -4.02 6.22
CA PRO A 50 9.57 -5.33 5.59
C PRO A 50 8.97 -6.44 6.46
N GLN A 51 8.49 -7.53 5.83
CA GLN A 51 7.95 -8.67 6.60
C GLN A 51 9.04 -9.42 7.37
N ASP A 52 10.27 -9.35 6.91
CA ASP A 52 11.47 -10.01 7.44
C ASP A 52 12.39 -9.06 8.22
N ILE A 53 11.83 -7.98 8.80
CA ILE A 53 12.59 -7.01 9.59
C ILE A 53 13.39 -7.71 10.70
N LYS A 54 14.69 -7.44 10.76
CA LYS A 54 15.61 -8.10 11.70
C LYS A 54 15.52 -7.49 13.11
N PRO A 55 15.79 -8.27 14.16
CA PRO A 55 15.81 -7.75 15.53
C PRO A 55 16.72 -6.54 15.75
N ILE A 56 17.82 -6.47 14.99
CA ILE A 56 18.75 -5.33 15.06
C ILE A 56 18.10 -4.05 14.56
N ASP A 57 17.29 -4.12 13.50
CA ASP A 57 16.63 -2.96 12.91
C ASP A 57 15.58 -2.40 13.86
N TYR A 58 14.86 -3.27 14.59
CA TYR A 58 13.94 -2.82 15.65
C TYR A 58 14.67 -1.98 16.70
N ASN A 59 15.83 -2.46 17.16
CA ASN A 59 16.63 -1.76 18.16
C ASN A 59 17.17 -0.41 17.64
N ILE A 60 17.65 -0.38 16.39
CA ILE A 60 18.15 0.85 15.75
C ILE A 60 17.02 1.89 15.65
N ILE A 61 15.87 1.48 15.13
CA ILE A 61 14.72 2.37 14.94
C ILE A 61 14.22 2.88 16.30
N THR A 62 14.08 2.01 17.29
CA THR A 62 13.64 2.39 18.64
C THR A 62 14.55 3.45 19.24
N LYS A 63 15.87 3.28 19.13
CA LYS A 63 16.85 4.26 19.61
C LYS A 63 16.76 5.57 18.84
N ARG A 64 16.61 5.55 17.51
CA ARG A 64 16.49 6.75 16.66
C ARG A 64 15.24 7.56 16.96
N LEU A 65 14.10 6.90 17.17
CA LEU A 65 12.84 7.57 17.50
C LEU A 65 12.90 8.26 18.86
N ASN A 66 13.74 7.78 19.77
CA ASN A 66 13.94 8.34 21.10
C ASN A 66 12.60 8.72 21.77
N LEU A 67 11.76 7.71 21.98
CA LEU A 67 10.41 7.89 22.52
C LEU A 67 10.45 8.05 24.05
N TYR A 68 9.41 8.68 24.59
CA TYR A 68 9.22 8.81 26.01
C TYR A 68 8.69 7.49 26.63
N PRO A 69 8.94 7.24 27.95
CA PRO A 69 8.53 6.00 28.59
C PRO A 69 7.03 5.70 28.56
N TYR A 70 6.19 6.72 28.42
CA TYR A 70 4.73 6.56 28.33
C TYR A 70 4.23 6.22 26.91
N GLN A 71 5.09 6.31 25.89
CA GLN A 71 4.74 6.05 24.51
C GLN A 71 4.94 4.58 24.16
N GLN A 72 3.95 4.01 23.48
CA GLN A 72 4.04 2.65 22.97
C GLN A 72 4.47 2.67 21.49
N LEU A 73 5.41 1.78 21.14
CA LEU A 73 5.93 1.64 19.80
C LEU A 73 5.44 0.34 19.16
N PHE A 74 4.87 0.46 17.97
CA PHE A 74 4.46 -0.67 17.15
C PHE A 74 5.08 -0.59 15.77
N PHE A 75 5.22 -1.76 15.13
CA PHE A 75 5.69 -1.90 13.76
C PHE A 75 4.61 -2.60 12.95
N SER A 76 4.36 -2.12 11.74
CA SER A 76 3.37 -2.71 10.85
C SER A 76 3.93 -2.89 9.44
N SER A 77 3.59 -4.00 8.81
CA SER A 77 3.91 -4.33 7.42
C SER A 77 2.64 -4.49 6.60
N PHE A 78 2.78 -4.43 5.27
CA PHE A 78 1.69 -4.77 4.37
C PHE A 78 1.55 -6.28 4.27
N ARG A 79 0.30 -6.76 4.31
CA ARG A 79 -0.04 -8.13 3.96
C ARG A 79 -1.09 -8.09 2.85
N TYR A 80 -0.73 -8.62 1.71
CA TYR A 80 -1.67 -8.76 0.60
C TYR A 80 -2.47 -10.05 0.77
N GLY A 81 -3.78 -9.93 0.72
CA GLY A 81 -4.72 -11.07 0.71
C GLY A 81 -4.98 -11.59 -0.70
N ASN A 82 -6.02 -12.40 -0.83
CA ASN A 82 -6.53 -12.83 -2.12
C ASN A 82 -7.11 -11.66 -2.91
N LEU A 83 -7.11 -11.79 -4.23
CA LEU A 83 -7.78 -10.82 -5.11
C LEU A 83 -9.30 -10.97 -4.97
N GLN A 84 -9.98 -9.85 -4.90
CA GLN A 84 -11.43 -9.81 -4.86
C GLN A 84 -11.97 -9.17 -6.15
N PRO A 85 -13.06 -9.69 -6.73
CA PRO A 85 -13.67 -9.08 -7.90
C PRO A 85 -14.26 -7.71 -7.54
N VAL A 86 -13.94 -6.70 -8.34
CA VAL A 86 -14.48 -5.35 -8.17
C VAL A 86 -16.00 -5.33 -8.41
N PHE A 87 -16.50 -6.21 -9.32
CA PHE A 87 -17.90 -6.33 -9.65
C PHE A 87 -18.36 -7.81 -9.46
N PRO A 88 -18.67 -8.23 -8.25
CA PRO A 88 -19.02 -9.64 -7.98
C PRO A 88 -20.27 -10.12 -8.71
N MET A 89 -21.18 -9.22 -9.13
CA MET A 89 -22.42 -9.57 -9.86
C MET A 89 -22.21 -9.79 -11.37
N MET A 90 -21.05 -9.54 -11.92
CA MET A 90 -20.75 -9.66 -13.35
C MET A 90 -19.97 -10.93 -13.72
N VAL A 91 -19.74 -11.82 -12.78
CA VAL A 91 -19.10 -13.11 -13.07
C VAL A 91 -20.18 -14.07 -13.58
N PRO A 92 -20.15 -14.48 -14.88
CA PRO A 92 -21.13 -15.42 -15.40
C PRO A 92 -20.96 -16.78 -14.72
N ASP A 93 -22.07 -17.34 -14.28
CA ASP A 93 -22.32 -18.68 -13.82
C ASP A 93 -21.18 -19.71 -13.95
N THR A 94 -20.53 -19.95 -12.84
CA THR A 94 -20.09 -21.30 -12.52
C THR A 94 -20.99 -21.78 -11.38
N ASN A 95 -21.67 -22.89 -11.60
CA ASN A 95 -22.67 -23.51 -10.73
C ASN A 95 -22.17 -23.88 -9.32
N THR A 96 -21.69 -22.93 -8.55
CA THR A 96 -21.35 -23.09 -7.14
C THR A 96 -21.74 -21.82 -6.38
N PRO A 97 -22.58 -21.92 -5.35
CA PRO A 97 -22.87 -20.81 -4.47
C PRO A 97 -21.68 -20.60 -3.53
N SER A 98 -20.63 -19.99 -4.02
CA SER A 98 -19.52 -19.55 -3.17
C SER A 98 -19.55 -18.04 -3.09
N ALA A 99 -19.88 -17.54 -1.93
CA ALA A 99 -20.01 -16.11 -1.63
C ALA A 99 -18.71 -15.30 -1.75
N ASN A 100 -17.59 -15.94 -2.14
CA ASN A 100 -16.29 -15.33 -2.28
C ASN A 100 -15.58 -15.89 -3.52
N ASN A 101 -15.77 -15.24 -4.67
CA ASN A 101 -14.95 -15.49 -5.87
C ASN A 101 -13.53 -14.87 -5.69
N GLU A 102 -12.89 -15.17 -4.57
CA GLU A 102 -11.53 -14.72 -4.31
C GLU A 102 -10.54 -15.56 -5.12
N ILE A 103 -9.60 -14.87 -5.76
CA ILE A 103 -8.52 -15.51 -6.51
C ILE A 103 -7.26 -15.46 -5.65
N ALA A 104 -6.70 -16.61 -5.32
CA ALA A 104 -5.44 -16.68 -4.59
C ALA A 104 -4.30 -16.12 -5.44
N LEU A 105 -3.42 -15.33 -4.85
CA LEU A 105 -2.25 -14.81 -5.56
C LEU A 105 -1.36 -15.93 -6.12
N SER A 106 -1.30 -17.06 -5.45
CA SER A 106 -0.54 -18.24 -5.90
C SER A 106 -1.08 -18.89 -7.19
N SER A 107 -2.33 -18.64 -7.58
CA SER A 107 -2.92 -19.19 -8.81
C SER A 107 -2.63 -18.35 -10.06
N LEU A 108 -1.90 -17.25 -9.94
CA LEU A 108 -1.62 -16.31 -11.04
C LEU A 108 -0.43 -16.71 -11.92
N THR A 109 0.16 -17.90 -11.73
CA THR A 109 1.44 -18.31 -12.35
C THR A 109 1.48 -18.23 -13.87
N ASN A 110 0.34 -18.39 -14.56
CA ASN A 110 0.25 -18.29 -16.02
C ASN A 110 -0.69 -17.17 -16.48
N THR A 111 -0.81 -16.12 -15.67
CA THR A 111 -1.74 -15.03 -15.94
C THR A 111 -0.97 -13.76 -16.26
N ASP A 112 -1.24 -13.14 -17.40
CA ASP A 112 -0.73 -11.81 -17.71
C ASP A 112 -1.55 -10.75 -16.96
N ILE A 113 -0.88 -9.83 -16.31
CA ILE A 113 -1.52 -8.83 -15.45
C ILE A 113 -1.34 -7.43 -16.04
N LEU A 114 -2.44 -6.71 -16.20
CA LEU A 114 -2.44 -5.25 -16.28
C LEU A 114 -2.68 -4.70 -14.87
N LEU A 115 -1.62 -4.21 -14.24
CA LEU A 115 -1.74 -3.57 -12.93
C LEU A 115 -2.07 -2.09 -13.11
N MET A 116 -3.26 -1.70 -12.70
CA MET A 116 -3.74 -0.32 -12.76
C MET A 116 -3.73 0.28 -11.36
N THR A 117 -2.94 1.32 -11.14
CA THR A 117 -2.77 1.94 -9.82
C THR A 117 -2.95 3.44 -9.84
N GLY A 118 -3.57 3.98 -8.78
CA GLY A 118 -3.63 5.41 -8.48
C GLY A 118 -2.99 5.76 -7.15
N ILE A 119 -2.00 4.98 -6.70
CA ILE A 119 -1.31 5.17 -5.42
C ILE A 119 0.09 5.74 -5.59
N ALA A 120 0.54 6.51 -4.60
CA ALA A 120 1.85 7.19 -4.64
C ALA A 120 3.06 6.25 -4.76
N SER A 121 2.95 4.99 -4.34
CA SER A 121 4.05 4.02 -4.42
C SER A 121 3.52 2.62 -4.76
N PRO A 122 3.52 2.23 -6.04
CA PRO A 122 3.09 0.89 -6.47
C PRO A 122 4.15 -0.20 -6.26
N ALA A 123 5.39 0.15 -5.86
CA ALA A 123 6.50 -0.78 -5.76
C ALA A 123 6.18 -2.02 -4.89
N PRO A 124 5.60 -1.92 -3.69
CA PRO A 124 5.35 -3.10 -2.86
C PRO A 124 4.38 -4.10 -3.48
N ILE A 125 3.32 -3.63 -4.16
CA ILE A 125 2.37 -4.52 -4.84
C ILE A 125 2.99 -5.13 -6.09
N LEU A 126 3.83 -4.37 -6.82
CA LEU A 126 4.56 -4.87 -7.99
C LEU A 126 5.53 -6.00 -7.59
N GLU A 127 6.31 -5.83 -6.53
CA GLU A 127 7.21 -6.86 -6.02
C GLU A 127 6.43 -8.12 -5.67
N ARG A 128 5.33 -7.97 -4.94
CA ARG A 128 4.49 -9.11 -4.56
C ARG A 128 3.89 -9.85 -5.75
N LEU A 129 3.45 -9.13 -6.79
CA LEU A 129 2.90 -9.73 -8.00
C LEU A 129 3.98 -10.40 -8.86
N LYS A 130 5.20 -9.87 -8.91
CA LYS A 130 6.33 -10.51 -9.61
C LYS A 130 6.68 -11.90 -9.09
N ASP A 131 6.44 -12.14 -7.80
CA ASP A 131 6.61 -13.47 -7.20
C ASP A 131 5.54 -14.47 -7.71
N CYS A 132 4.44 -13.97 -8.25
CA CYS A 132 3.26 -14.78 -8.59
C CYS A 132 3.05 -14.92 -10.10
N THR A 133 3.59 -14.01 -10.94
CA THR A 133 3.38 -14.01 -12.40
C THR A 133 4.62 -13.53 -13.15
N GLN A 134 4.74 -13.92 -14.42
CA GLN A 134 5.90 -13.58 -15.28
C GLN A 134 5.71 -12.27 -16.01
N GLN A 135 4.49 -11.88 -16.34
CA GLN A 135 4.23 -10.68 -17.14
C GLN A 135 3.28 -9.72 -16.44
N ILE A 136 3.80 -8.52 -16.14
CA ILE A 136 3.02 -7.42 -15.56
C ILE A 136 3.23 -6.18 -16.42
N ASP A 137 2.15 -5.63 -16.91
CA ASP A 137 2.13 -4.29 -17.52
C ASP A 137 1.58 -3.30 -16.47
N LEU A 138 2.36 -2.27 -16.13
CA LEU A 138 1.98 -1.26 -15.15
C LEU A 138 1.38 -0.05 -15.84
N LEU A 139 0.19 0.33 -15.43
CA LEU A 139 -0.47 1.57 -15.80
C LEU A 139 -0.74 2.40 -14.55
N SER A 140 0.07 3.42 -14.34
CA SER A 140 -0.03 4.29 -13.17
C SER A 140 -0.76 5.58 -13.51
N PHE A 141 -1.70 5.95 -12.65
CA PHE A 141 -2.42 7.22 -12.68
C PHE A 141 -2.07 8.04 -11.45
N ASP A 142 -2.36 9.32 -11.49
CA ASP A 142 -2.23 10.20 -10.33
C ASP A 142 -3.27 9.85 -9.25
N ASP A 143 -2.98 10.22 -8.01
CA ASP A 143 -3.93 10.09 -6.91
C ASP A 143 -5.19 10.94 -7.20
N HIS A 144 -6.38 10.36 -6.96
CA HIS A 144 -7.67 10.96 -7.31
C HIS A 144 -7.87 11.27 -8.81
N HIS A 145 -7.23 10.48 -9.70
CA HIS A 145 -7.39 10.65 -11.15
C HIS A 145 -8.84 10.49 -11.62
N ASN A 146 -9.33 11.47 -12.39
CA ASN A 146 -10.64 11.39 -13.03
C ASN A 146 -10.52 10.70 -14.39
N PHE A 147 -11.04 9.49 -14.50
CA PHE A 147 -10.95 8.69 -15.71
C PHE A 147 -11.75 9.30 -16.87
N SER A 148 -11.08 9.55 -17.97
CA SER A 148 -11.64 10.02 -19.22
C SER A 148 -11.88 8.87 -20.21
N HIS A 149 -12.60 9.15 -21.30
CA HIS A 149 -12.75 8.19 -22.39
C HIS A 149 -11.40 7.76 -23.00
N ARG A 150 -10.40 8.65 -23.01
CA ARG A 150 -9.04 8.33 -23.49
C ARG A 150 -8.35 7.32 -22.59
N ASP A 151 -8.51 7.45 -21.29
CA ASP A 151 -7.93 6.51 -20.33
C ASP A 151 -8.56 5.13 -20.47
N ILE A 152 -9.88 5.07 -20.70
CA ILE A 152 -10.58 3.80 -20.95
C ILE A 152 -10.07 3.14 -22.25
N GLN A 153 -9.82 3.91 -23.31
CA GLN A 153 -9.23 3.39 -24.54
C GLN A 153 -7.82 2.87 -24.29
N LEU A 154 -6.99 3.63 -23.58
CA LEU A 154 -5.64 3.23 -23.21
C LEU A 154 -5.63 1.92 -22.41
N ILE A 155 -6.50 1.78 -21.43
CA ILE A 155 -6.64 0.56 -20.62
C ILE A 155 -6.99 -0.63 -21.53
N LYS A 156 -7.97 -0.46 -22.44
CA LYS A 156 -8.36 -1.49 -23.40
C LYS A 156 -7.21 -1.90 -24.31
N GLU A 157 -6.49 -0.92 -24.89
CA GLU A 157 -5.35 -1.18 -25.76
C GLU A 157 -4.23 -1.94 -25.03
N ARG A 158 -3.89 -1.53 -23.82
CA ARG A 158 -2.90 -2.20 -22.99
C ARG A 158 -3.32 -3.63 -22.66
N PHE A 159 -4.58 -3.83 -22.26
CA PHE A 159 -5.11 -5.15 -21.96
C PHE A 159 -5.12 -6.08 -23.18
N HIS A 160 -5.44 -5.58 -24.38
CA HIS A 160 -5.40 -6.36 -25.62
C HIS A 160 -3.98 -6.72 -26.07
N LYS A 161 -2.96 -5.97 -25.66
CA LYS A 161 -1.55 -6.28 -25.95
C LYS A 161 -0.98 -7.42 -25.10
N LEU A 162 -1.63 -7.78 -24.02
CA LEU A 162 -1.26 -8.95 -23.24
C LEU A 162 -1.49 -10.22 -24.07
N LYS A 163 -0.51 -11.13 -24.09
CA LYS A 163 -0.50 -12.29 -24.97
C LYS A 163 -0.88 -13.60 -24.28
N GLY A 164 -0.96 -13.62 -22.94
CA GLY A 164 -1.28 -14.80 -22.17
C GLY A 164 -2.70 -15.33 -22.41
N GLU A 165 -2.90 -16.62 -22.23
CA GLU A 165 -4.22 -17.24 -22.30
C GLU A 165 -5.16 -16.69 -21.23
N HIS A 166 -4.62 -16.48 -20.03
CA HIS A 166 -5.34 -15.85 -18.92
C HIS A 166 -4.83 -14.42 -18.73
N ARG A 167 -5.75 -13.47 -18.67
CA ARG A 167 -5.45 -12.04 -18.52
C ARG A 167 -6.33 -11.44 -17.44
N LEU A 168 -5.74 -10.65 -16.57
CA LEU A 168 -6.44 -9.96 -15.48
C LEU A 168 -6.06 -8.49 -15.44
N ILE A 169 -7.03 -7.66 -15.07
CA ILE A 169 -6.79 -6.28 -14.61
C ILE A 169 -6.83 -6.31 -13.10
N ILE A 170 -5.74 -5.90 -12.48
CA ILE A 170 -5.67 -5.72 -11.02
C ILE A 170 -5.62 -4.23 -10.73
N THR A 171 -6.43 -3.78 -9.78
CA THR A 171 -6.45 -2.38 -9.34
C THR A 171 -6.31 -2.27 -7.82
N THR A 172 -5.93 -1.08 -7.35
CA THR A 172 -5.77 -0.73 -5.92
C THR A 172 -6.81 0.27 -5.49
#